data_ab42b0e905ca5e18f27d9e24c46b8efb
#
_entry.id   ab42b0e905ca5e18f27d9e24c46b8efb
#
_cell.length_a   1.000
_cell.length_b   1.000
_cell.length_c   1.000
_cell.angle_alpha   90.00
_cell.angle_beta   90.00
_cell.angle_gamma   90.00
#
_symmetry.space_group_name_H-M   'P 1'
#
loop_
_entity.id
_entity.type
_entity.pdbx_description
1 polymer ?
#
loop_
_entity_poly.entity_id
_entity_poly.type
_entity_poly.pdbx_seq_one_letter_code
_entity_poly.pdbx_strand_id
1 'polypeptide(L)'
;MPTDIIQLLPDSVANQIAAGEVIQRPASVIKELVENSVDAGATAIHVLVVDAGRTSIQVIDNGKGMSETDARLSFERHATSKIRKADDLFALHTMGFRGEALASIAAVAQVDLRTRQTDDELGTHLAVSASKVVTQETVSCPVGSNFKVENLFFNVPARRKFLKTNATELTNIITAFNRIVLVYPDISFTLHSNGEELLSLKAGSLRQRISDVFGRHISQELLPVQVDTRLCRITGFVGKPETARKKGAHTYFFVNGRYMRHAYFHKAVLNAYERMLPEGMQVPYFLYFTVAPEDIDVNIHPTKTEIKFENEQAIWQILSAATKDAIGQFCEVPAIDFDTEGRPDIPIFDPVRDAVQTPAVNYNPDYNPFKSDRPAPVKTTVEPPSFDFADQPADAAAPVLLEDKSPMHYQYKGRYIMTAVKSGLMVIDQHRADLRILYERYLERISQRAFTTQGVLFPETVTFSVAEALLVQRLMPQLVAMGFDLSDLGGGCYAVNGIPAGIDGVDPVSLVTALVSDAVEKGQLDGAELNAAMALSLARTSAIVYGQSLGGDEMERIVNELFACSNVNYTPDGKPIIAILPHRDIEQLFGAIPE
;
A
#
# COMPACT_ATOMS: atom_id res chain seq x y z
N MET A 1 43.82 42.81 12.80
CA MET A 1 42.52 42.79 13.48
C MET A 1 41.77 41.55 12.98
N PRO A 2 41.20 40.74 13.83
CA PRO A 2 40.37 39.61 13.33
C PRO A 2 39.20 40.22 12.57
N THR A 3 39.11 39.90 11.29
CA THR A 3 37.95 40.25 10.46
C THR A 3 36.77 39.37 10.90
N ASP A 4 35.67 39.99 11.31
CA ASP A 4 34.44 39.30 11.65
C ASP A 4 34.00 38.43 10.46
N ILE A 5 33.84 37.12 10.72
CA ILE A 5 33.55 36.14 9.68
C ILE A 5 32.02 36.02 9.47
N ILE A 6 31.24 36.33 10.50
CA ILE A 6 29.76 36.24 10.46
C ILE A 6 29.22 37.54 9.83
N GLN A 7 28.43 37.37 8.74
CA GLN A 7 27.76 38.48 8.05
C GLN A 7 26.27 38.21 7.93
N LEU A 8 25.46 39.27 7.97
CA LEU A 8 24.04 39.20 7.70
C LEU A 8 23.80 38.87 6.22
N LEU A 9 23.00 37.86 5.94
CA LEU A 9 22.63 37.52 4.56
C LEU A 9 21.73 38.61 3.96
N PRO A 10 21.85 38.92 2.66
CA PRO A 10 20.86 39.72 1.97
C PRO A 10 19.46 39.07 2.05
N ASP A 11 18.40 39.87 2.20
CA ASP A 11 17.02 39.40 2.34
C ASP A 11 16.58 38.43 1.23
N SER A 12 17.04 38.67 0.00
CA SER A 12 16.74 37.78 -1.13
C SER A 12 17.31 36.37 -0.96
N VAL A 13 18.51 36.24 -0.38
CA VAL A 13 19.17 34.96 -0.12
C VAL A 13 18.51 34.28 1.09
N ALA A 14 18.26 35.04 2.15
CA ALA A 14 17.56 34.53 3.33
C ALA A 14 16.17 34.01 2.96
N ASN A 15 15.44 34.74 2.09
CA ASN A 15 14.13 34.32 1.59
C ASN A 15 14.19 33.04 0.74
N GLN A 16 15.22 32.87 -0.12
CA GLN A 16 15.40 31.66 -0.91
C GLN A 16 15.75 30.42 -0.05
N ILE A 17 16.55 30.62 1.02
CA ILE A 17 16.87 29.51 1.95
C ILE A 17 15.62 29.06 2.68
N ALA A 18 14.88 29.99 3.29
CA ALA A 18 13.65 29.68 4.00
C ALA A 18 12.54 29.12 3.10
N ALA A 19 12.39 29.66 1.87
CA ALA A 19 11.49 29.09 0.88
C ALA A 19 11.80 27.63 0.58
N GLY A 20 13.05 27.22 0.77
CA GLY A 20 13.47 25.84 0.56
C GLY A 20 12.99 24.83 1.57
N GLU A 21 12.67 25.24 2.74
CA GLU A 21 12.09 24.39 3.78
C GLU A 21 10.59 24.17 3.55
N VAL A 22 9.91 25.19 3.00
CA VAL A 22 8.46 25.19 2.79
C VAL A 22 8.08 24.63 1.40
N ILE A 23 8.71 25.16 0.35
CA ILE A 23 8.40 24.84 -1.05
C ILE A 23 9.49 23.96 -1.65
N GLN A 24 9.27 22.66 -1.62
CA GLN A 24 10.21 21.68 -2.16
C GLN A 24 9.82 21.21 -3.57
N ARG A 25 8.53 21.20 -3.91
CA ARG A 25 7.95 20.66 -5.14
C ARG A 25 6.69 21.42 -5.56
N PRO A 26 6.22 21.27 -6.82
CA PRO A 26 4.94 21.82 -7.28
C PRO A 26 3.76 21.43 -6.37
N ALA A 27 3.72 20.19 -5.88
CA ALA A 27 2.72 19.72 -4.94
C ALA A 27 2.64 20.54 -3.64
N SER A 28 3.79 21.10 -3.16
CA SER A 28 3.81 21.97 -1.98
C SER A 28 3.10 23.29 -2.24
N VAL A 29 3.27 23.86 -3.44
CA VAL A 29 2.59 25.11 -3.85
C VAL A 29 1.08 24.90 -3.87
N ILE A 30 0.62 23.82 -4.52
CA ILE A 30 -0.82 23.48 -4.60
C ILE A 30 -1.39 23.27 -3.22
N LYS A 31 -0.69 22.52 -2.36
CA LYS A 31 -1.13 22.28 -0.98
C LYS A 31 -1.37 23.61 -0.25
N GLU A 32 -0.39 24.50 -0.23
CA GLU A 32 -0.48 25.76 0.51
C GLU A 32 -1.55 26.69 -0.07
N LEU A 33 -1.69 26.78 -1.41
CA LEU A 33 -2.70 27.64 -2.03
C LEU A 33 -4.13 27.10 -1.80
N VAL A 34 -4.35 25.80 -1.97
CA VAL A 34 -5.68 25.19 -1.75
C VAL A 34 -6.07 25.27 -0.26
N GLU A 35 -5.13 25.02 0.68
CA GLU A 35 -5.38 25.21 2.11
C GLU A 35 -5.73 26.66 2.43
N ASN A 36 -5.13 27.65 1.78
CA ASN A 36 -5.48 29.06 1.94
C ASN A 36 -6.87 29.37 1.40
N SER A 37 -7.26 28.78 0.26
CA SER A 37 -8.61 28.93 -0.31
C SER A 37 -9.69 28.33 0.61
N VAL A 38 -9.41 27.17 1.22
CA VAL A 38 -10.29 26.58 2.24
C VAL A 38 -10.42 27.51 3.47
N ASP A 39 -9.30 28.01 3.99
CA ASP A 39 -9.28 28.95 5.13
C ASP A 39 -9.96 30.30 4.79
N ALA A 40 -10.03 30.67 3.50
CA ALA A 40 -10.79 31.82 3.03
C ALA A 40 -12.31 31.58 2.93
N GLY A 41 -12.77 30.38 3.27
CA GLY A 41 -14.20 30.00 3.23
C GLY A 41 -14.73 29.76 1.81
N ALA A 42 -13.88 29.36 0.88
CA ALA A 42 -14.28 29.03 -0.48
C ALA A 42 -15.23 27.83 -0.51
N THR A 43 -16.24 27.88 -1.37
CA THR A 43 -17.18 26.77 -1.65
C THR A 43 -16.85 26.08 -2.97
N ALA A 44 -16.04 26.71 -3.82
CA ALA A 44 -15.57 26.16 -5.09
C ALA A 44 -14.10 26.54 -5.31
N ILE A 45 -13.26 25.55 -5.61
CA ILE A 45 -11.84 25.74 -5.83
C ILE A 45 -11.45 25.01 -7.11
N HIS A 46 -10.83 25.75 -8.04
CA HIS A 46 -10.36 25.25 -9.33
C HIS A 46 -8.85 25.30 -9.39
N VAL A 47 -8.22 24.15 -9.66
CA VAL A 47 -6.78 24.02 -9.79
C VAL A 47 -6.41 23.66 -11.23
N LEU A 48 -5.59 24.48 -11.87
CA LEU A 48 -5.10 24.27 -13.22
C LEU A 48 -3.57 24.14 -13.17
N VAL A 49 -3.06 23.11 -13.81
CA VAL A 49 -1.62 22.78 -13.82
C VAL A 49 -1.13 22.59 -15.25
N VAL A 50 -0.02 23.21 -15.58
CA VAL A 50 0.66 23.02 -16.88
C VAL A 50 2.04 22.43 -16.63
N ASP A 51 2.41 21.38 -17.40
CA ASP A 51 3.66 20.64 -17.26
C ASP A 51 3.95 20.17 -15.83
N ALA A 52 2.91 19.62 -15.17
CA ALA A 52 2.98 19.19 -13.78
C ALA A 52 3.48 20.29 -12.82
N GLY A 53 3.09 21.55 -13.09
CA GLY A 53 3.44 22.70 -12.26
C GLY A 53 4.82 23.29 -12.50
N ARG A 54 5.53 22.86 -13.52
CA ARG A 54 6.82 23.45 -13.91
C ARG A 54 6.63 24.77 -14.66
N THR A 55 5.65 24.82 -15.56
CA THR A 55 5.31 25.99 -16.35
C THR A 55 4.37 26.89 -15.58
N SER A 56 3.23 26.37 -15.12
CA SER A 56 2.31 27.14 -14.29
C SER A 56 1.45 26.28 -13.37
N ILE A 57 1.09 26.88 -12.24
CA ILE A 57 0.08 26.40 -11.29
C ILE A 57 -0.88 27.57 -11.08
N GLN A 58 -2.17 27.34 -11.27
CA GLN A 58 -3.19 28.34 -11.02
C GLN A 58 -4.25 27.77 -10.08
N VAL A 59 -4.58 28.53 -9.03
CA VAL A 59 -5.63 28.19 -8.07
C VAL A 59 -6.61 29.35 -8.04
N ILE A 60 -7.88 29.04 -8.31
CA ILE A 60 -8.99 30.00 -8.37
C ILE A 60 -9.99 29.58 -7.32
N ASP A 61 -10.36 30.49 -6.45
CA ASP A 61 -11.38 30.28 -5.42
C ASP A 61 -12.43 31.40 -5.40
N ASN A 62 -13.57 31.09 -4.83
CA ASN A 62 -14.67 32.02 -4.59
C ASN A 62 -14.77 32.40 -3.11
N GLY A 63 -13.66 32.40 -2.37
CA GLY A 63 -13.61 32.77 -0.96
C GLY A 63 -13.80 34.27 -0.73
N LYS A 64 -13.50 34.72 0.50
CA LYS A 64 -13.73 36.14 0.91
C LYS A 64 -12.88 37.18 0.16
N GLY A 65 -11.84 36.74 -0.57
CA GLY A 65 -10.87 37.64 -1.22
C GLY A 65 -10.03 38.46 -0.23
N MET A 66 -9.30 39.44 -0.76
CA MET A 66 -8.42 40.33 0.00
C MET A 66 -8.60 41.78 -0.45
N SER A 67 -8.42 42.73 0.49
CA SER A 67 -8.27 44.14 0.18
C SER A 67 -6.94 44.43 -0.53
N GLU A 68 -6.78 45.59 -1.12
CA GLU A 68 -5.54 46.02 -1.76
C GLU A 68 -4.34 45.91 -0.81
N THR A 69 -4.52 46.38 0.43
CA THR A 69 -3.47 46.34 1.47
C THR A 69 -3.15 44.91 1.89
N ASP A 70 -4.17 44.08 2.15
CA ASP A 70 -3.99 42.68 2.56
C ASP A 70 -3.35 41.85 1.44
N ALA A 71 -3.71 42.08 0.17
CA ALA A 71 -3.10 41.44 -0.97
C ALA A 71 -1.59 41.65 -1.00
N ARG A 72 -1.13 42.89 -0.76
CA ARG A 72 0.28 43.21 -0.67
C ARG A 72 0.97 42.60 0.56
N LEU A 73 0.35 42.76 1.73
CA LEU A 73 0.88 42.25 2.99
C LEU A 73 0.95 40.71 3.01
N SER A 74 0.10 40.02 2.27
CA SER A 74 0.09 38.54 2.22
C SER A 74 1.41 37.93 1.69
N PHE A 75 2.22 38.70 0.97
CA PHE A 75 3.54 38.30 0.49
C PHE A 75 4.69 38.71 1.42
N GLU A 76 4.40 39.40 2.51
CA GLU A 76 5.38 39.70 3.54
C GLU A 76 5.52 38.52 4.51
N ARG A 77 6.74 38.33 5.02
CA ARG A 77 6.99 37.27 6.01
C ARG A 77 6.34 37.60 7.35
N HIS A 78 5.84 36.57 7.99
CA HIS A 78 5.16 36.66 9.28
C HIS A 78 3.86 37.48 9.26
N ALA A 79 3.36 37.80 8.08
CA ALA A 79 2.05 38.42 7.91
C ALA A 79 0.97 37.34 7.83
N THR A 80 0.05 37.33 8.80
CA THR A 80 -1.04 36.36 8.87
C THR A 80 -2.28 36.97 9.48
N SER A 81 -3.44 36.58 8.96
CA SER A 81 -4.75 36.94 9.54
C SER A 81 -5.25 35.92 10.57
N LYS A 82 -4.52 34.80 10.79
CA LYS A 82 -5.00 33.59 11.44
C LYS A 82 -4.61 33.49 12.91
N ILE A 83 -3.51 34.11 13.34
CA ILE A 83 -3.03 34.15 14.72
C ILE A 83 -2.62 35.58 15.09
N ARG A 84 -2.85 35.98 16.33
CA ARG A 84 -2.49 37.32 16.85
C ARG A 84 -1.72 37.23 18.16
N LYS A 85 -1.91 36.16 18.94
CA LYS A 85 -1.27 35.95 20.24
C LYS A 85 -0.58 34.60 20.27
N ALA A 86 0.37 34.43 21.20
CA ALA A 86 1.06 33.17 21.40
C ALA A 86 0.10 32.02 21.78
N ASP A 87 -0.94 32.33 22.55
CA ASP A 87 -1.94 31.35 22.95
C ASP A 87 -2.74 30.76 21.78
N ASP A 88 -2.90 31.53 20.69
CA ASP A 88 -3.59 31.05 19.49
C ASP A 88 -2.86 29.87 18.82
N LEU A 89 -1.55 29.67 19.12
CA LEU A 89 -0.77 28.54 18.62
C LEU A 89 -1.24 27.19 19.20
N PHE A 90 -1.85 27.20 20.36
CA PHE A 90 -2.38 26.01 21.04
C PHE A 90 -3.84 25.72 20.67
N ALA A 91 -4.52 26.66 20.00
CA ALA A 91 -5.93 26.53 19.60
C ALA A 91 -6.10 26.71 18.09
N LEU A 92 -5.25 26.06 17.28
CA LEU A 92 -5.25 26.22 15.83
C LEU A 92 -6.45 25.51 15.19
N HIS A 93 -7.38 26.29 14.62
CA HIS A 93 -8.50 25.80 13.81
C HIS A 93 -8.28 25.94 12.30
N THR A 94 -7.26 26.69 11.86
CA THR A 94 -6.93 26.92 10.45
C THR A 94 -5.83 26.00 9.96
N MET A 95 -5.80 25.70 8.67
CA MET A 95 -4.77 24.84 8.05
C MET A 95 -3.41 25.51 8.01
N GLY A 96 -3.34 26.77 7.64
CA GLY A 96 -2.13 27.60 7.67
C GLY A 96 -2.14 28.55 8.87
N PHE A 97 -0.97 28.90 9.43
CA PHE A 97 -0.87 29.88 10.52
C PHE A 97 0.42 30.71 10.51
N ARG A 98 1.50 30.26 9.87
CA ARG A 98 2.85 30.87 9.97
C ARG A 98 3.02 32.16 9.17
N GLY A 99 2.17 32.46 8.18
CA GLY A 99 2.31 33.62 7.31
C GLY A 99 3.60 33.60 6.45
N GLU A 100 4.07 32.42 6.05
CA GLU A 100 5.32 32.27 5.31
C GLU A 100 5.14 31.62 3.93
N ALA A 101 3.98 31.00 3.66
CA ALA A 101 3.77 30.22 2.44
C ALA A 101 3.82 31.06 1.18
N LEU A 102 3.03 32.16 1.11
CA LEU A 102 2.99 33.06 -0.06
C LEU A 102 4.33 33.78 -0.27
N ALA A 103 4.95 34.27 0.81
CA ALA A 103 6.30 34.86 0.75
C ALA A 103 7.33 33.87 0.21
N SER A 104 7.26 32.60 0.63
CA SER A 104 8.14 31.53 0.15
C SER A 104 7.91 31.19 -1.32
N ILE A 105 6.64 31.13 -1.77
CA ILE A 105 6.32 30.90 -3.19
C ILE A 105 6.85 32.05 -4.04
N ALA A 106 6.60 33.32 -3.64
CA ALA A 106 7.05 34.51 -4.37
C ALA A 106 8.57 34.66 -4.41
N ALA A 107 9.31 34.10 -3.43
CA ALA A 107 10.77 34.11 -3.42
C ALA A 107 11.37 33.21 -4.51
N VAL A 108 10.67 32.15 -4.96
CA VAL A 108 11.20 31.14 -5.90
C VAL A 108 10.41 31.03 -7.20
N ALA A 109 9.35 31.83 -7.37
CA ALA A 109 8.49 31.83 -8.55
C ALA A 109 8.07 33.25 -8.95
N GLN A 110 7.40 33.35 -10.08
CA GLN A 110 6.62 34.53 -10.49
C GLN A 110 5.17 34.28 -10.12
N VAL A 111 4.56 35.23 -9.40
CA VAL A 111 3.18 35.12 -8.90
C VAL A 111 2.35 36.26 -9.43
N ASP A 112 1.22 35.93 -10.04
CA ASP A 112 0.17 36.86 -10.45
C ASP A 112 -1.05 36.57 -9.57
N LEU A 113 -1.49 37.56 -8.82
CA LEU A 113 -2.65 37.52 -7.95
C LEU A 113 -3.72 38.49 -8.43
N ARG A 114 -4.94 38.01 -8.60
CA ARG A 114 -6.14 38.83 -8.77
C ARG A 114 -7.11 38.47 -7.67
N THR A 115 -7.52 39.46 -6.89
CA THR A 115 -8.40 39.23 -5.75
C THR A 115 -9.37 40.39 -5.54
N ARG A 116 -10.56 40.06 -5.05
CA ARG A 116 -11.62 41.04 -4.75
C ARG A 116 -12.46 40.59 -3.57
N GLN A 117 -12.75 41.47 -2.64
CA GLN A 117 -13.72 41.24 -1.57
C GLN A 117 -15.16 41.43 -2.07
N THR A 118 -16.12 40.89 -1.33
CA THR A 118 -17.54 40.96 -1.71
C THR A 118 -18.08 42.41 -1.77
N ASP A 119 -17.58 43.24 -0.85
CA ASP A 119 -18.06 44.61 -0.69
C ASP A 119 -17.34 45.61 -1.63
N ASP A 120 -16.31 45.17 -2.34
CA ASP A 120 -15.54 46.00 -3.26
C ASP A 120 -16.11 45.92 -4.69
N GLU A 121 -16.21 47.08 -5.38
CA GLU A 121 -16.63 47.13 -6.81
C GLU A 121 -15.50 46.63 -7.73
N LEU A 122 -14.26 46.95 -7.42
CA LEU A 122 -13.08 46.60 -8.17
C LEU A 122 -12.11 45.78 -7.30
N GLY A 123 -11.39 44.90 -7.92
CA GLY A 123 -10.35 44.10 -7.26
C GLY A 123 -8.95 44.64 -7.49
N THR A 124 -7.98 43.90 -6.96
CA THR A 124 -6.55 44.21 -7.05
C THR A 124 -5.85 43.17 -7.88
N HIS A 125 -5.05 43.59 -8.83
CA HIS A 125 -4.06 42.79 -9.53
C HIS A 125 -2.69 43.10 -8.97
N LEU A 126 -1.97 42.08 -8.52
CA LEU A 126 -0.63 42.17 -7.93
C LEU A 126 0.30 41.16 -8.58
N ALA A 127 1.36 41.63 -9.23
CA ALA A 127 2.43 40.78 -9.76
C ALA A 127 3.67 40.86 -8.88
N VAL A 128 4.19 39.70 -8.46
CA VAL A 128 5.37 39.57 -7.59
C VAL A 128 6.38 38.63 -8.25
N SER A 129 7.64 39.01 -8.29
CA SER A 129 8.73 38.19 -8.81
C SER A 129 9.96 38.27 -7.91
N ALA A 130 10.49 37.10 -7.49
CA ALA A 130 11.64 37.01 -6.59
C ALA A 130 11.51 37.92 -5.34
N SER A 131 10.37 37.87 -4.66
CA SER A 131 9.99 38.66 -3.49
C SER A 131 9.87 40.17 -3.75
N LYS A 132 9.83 40.65 -5.00
CA LYS A 132 9.64 42.06 -5.33
C LYS A 132 8.31 42.27 -6.02
N VAL A 133 7.55 43.23 -5.56
CA VAL A 133 6.33 43.68 -6.24
C VAL A 133 6.74 44.37 -7.54
N VAL A 134 6.20 43.85 -8.66
CA VAL A 134 6.45 44.36 -10.01
C VAL A 134 5.35 45.34 -10.41
N THR A 135 4.09 44.96 -10.16
CA THR A 135 2.92 45.74 -10.54
C THR A 135 1.84 45.60 -9.46
N GLN A 136 1.17 46.67 -9.15
CA GLN A 136 -0.06 46.69 -8.35
C GLN A 136 -1.04 47.67 -8.99
N GLU A 137 -2.19 47.17 -9.41
CA GLU A 137 -3.16 47.94 -10.14
C GLU A 137 -4.59 47.47 -9.82
N THR A 138 -5.55 48.36 -10.00
CA THR A 138 -6.96 48.05 -9.83
C THR A 138 -7.50 47.36 -11.06
N VAL A 139 -8.22 46.25 -10.89
CA VAL A 139 -8.74 45.44 -11.99
C VAL A 139 -10.17 44.96 -11.71
N SER A 140 -10.94 44.74 -12.77
CA SER A 140 -12.24 44.07 -12.64
C SER A 140 -11.99 42.55 -12.59
N CYS A 141 -12.37 41.89 -11.48
CA CYS A 141 -12.28 40.45 -11.31
C CYS A 141 -13.46 39.92 -10.44
N PRO A 142 -13.75 38.62 -10.51
CA PRO A 142 -14.72 37.98 -9.62
C PRO A 142 -14.33 38.10 -8.14
N VAL A 143 -15.31 37.93 -7.26
CA VAL A 143 -15.08 37.80 -5.81
C VAL A 143 -14.28 36.53 -5.55
N GLY A 144 -13.32 36.58 -4.62
CA GLY A 144 -12.42 35.51 -4.28
C GLY A 144 -10.98 35.80 -4.66
N SER A 145 -10.16 34.77 -4.88
CA SER A 145 -8.76 34.93 -5.26
C SER A 145 -8.37 34.01 -6.42
N ASN A 146 -7.52 34.52 -7.27
CA ASN A 146 -6.92 33.79 -8.39
C ASN A 146 -5.41 33.97 -8.32
N PHE A 147 -4.72 32.93 -7.84
CA PHE A 147 -3.28 32.84 -7.78
C PHE A 147 -2.76 32.08 -8.98
N LYS A 148 -1.90 32.70 -9.78
CA LYS A 148 -1.15 32.06 -10.85
C LYS A 148 0.33 32.12 -10.53
N VAL A 149 0.95 30.94 -10.35
CA VAL A 149 2.37 30.79 -10.06
C VAL A 149 3.05 30.23 -11.30
N GLU A 150 4.01 30.98 -11.83
CA GLU A 150 4.73 30.64 -13.06
C GLU A 150 6.22 30.45 -12.81
N ASN A 151 6.85 29.65 -13.66
CA ASN A 151 8.29 29.43 -13.69
C ASN A 151 8.89 29.05 -12.32
N LEU A 152 8.28 28.10 -11.64
CA LEU A 152 8.74 27.63 -10.33
C LEU A 152 10.24 27.29 -10.35
N PHE A 153 10.99 27.79 -9.39
CA PHE A 153 12.46 27.69 -9.26
C PHE A 153 13.27 28.34 -10.39
N PHE A 154 12.72 29.36 -11.05
CA PHE A 154 13.44 30.05 -12.12
C PHE A 154 14.81 30.67 -11.66
N ASN A 155 14.86 31.13 -10.42
CA ASN A 155 16.02 31.71 -9.77
C ASN A 155 16.83 30.73 -8.89
N VAL A 156 16.46 29.45 -8.87
CA VAL A 156 17.15 28.38 -8.11
C VAL A 156 17.40 27.16 -9.03
N PRO A 157 18.37 27.27 -9.98
CA PRO A 157 18.60 26.26 -11.01
C PRO A 157 18.87 24.85 -10.48
N ALA A 158 19.54 24.74 -9.33
CA ALA A 158 19.80 23.45 -8.67
C ALA A 158 18.49 22.72 -8.35
N ARG A 159 17.51 23.38 -7.71
CA ARG A 159 16.22 22.79 -7.40
C ARG A 159 15.42 22.41 -8.64
N ARG A 160 15.46 23.25 -9.68
CA ARG A 160 14.78 22.96 -10.94
C ARG A 160 15.29 21.66 -11.58
N LYS A 161 16.59 21.35 -11.44
CA LYS A 161 17.20 20.09 -11.91
C LYS A 161 16.76 18.88 -11.07
N PHE A 162 16.42 19.05 -9.79
CA PHE A 162 15.97 17.98 -8.90
C PHE A 162 14.49 17.65 -9.04
N LEU A 163 13.70 18.39 -9.82
CA LEU A 163 12.33 18.03 -10.14
C LEU A 163 12.30 16.71 -10.92
N LYS A 164 11.43 15.81 -10.50
CA LYS A 164 11.22 14.51 -11.12
C LYS A 164 10.52 14.67 -12.48
N THR A 165 10.20 13.59 -13.19
CA THR A 165 9.44 13.69 -14.45
C THR A 165 8.05 14.29 -14.22
N ASN A 166 7.45 14.84 -15.29
CA ASN A 166 6.11 15.43 -15.21
C ASN A 166 5.07 14.45 -14.64
N ALA A 167 5.14 13.17 -15.04
CA ALA A 167 4.23 12.15 -14.51
C ALA A 167 4.38 11.95 -13.00
N THR A 168 5.62 11.92 -12.48
CA THR A 168 5.86 11.77 -11.04
C THR A 168 5.43 13.02 -10.26
N GLU A 169 5.72 14.23 -10.77
CA GLU A 169 5.27 15.45 -10.11
C GLU A 169 3.74 15.58 -10.14
N LEU A 170 3.09 15.16 -11.23
CA LEU A 170 1.63 15.13 -11.32
C LEU A 170 1.02 14.14 -10.31
N THR A 171 1.60 12.96 -10.14
CA THR A 171 1.20 11.99 -9.10
C THR A 171 1.35 12.57 -7.69
N ASN A 172 2.44 13.31 -7.42
CA ASN A 172 2.62 14.00 -6.15
C ASN A 172 1.57 15.09 -5.92
N ILE A 173 1.20 15.83 -6.98
CA ILE A 173 0.14 16.85 -6.96
C ILE A 173 -1.19 16.20 -6.62
N ILE A 174 -1.59 15.14 -7.34
CA ILE A 174 -2.85 14.43 -7.09
C ILE A 174 -2.87 13.89 -5.66
N THR A 175 -1.76 13.32 -5.18
CA THR A 175 -1.67 12.81 -3.80
C THR A 175 -1.85 13.91 -2.76
N ALA A 176 -1.24 15.08 -2.95
CA ALA A 176 -1.39 16.22 -2.06
C ALA A 176 -2.82 16.79 -2.11
N PHE A 177 -3.39 16.88 -3.30
CA PHE A 177 -4.75 17.34 -3.54
C PHE A 177 -5.79 16.40 -2.89
N ASN A 178 -5.63 15.08 -3.06
CA ASN A 178 -6.51 14.08 -2.45
C ASN A 178 -6.55 14.19 -0.93
N ARG A 179 -5.42 14.51 -0.27
CA ARG A 179 -5.38 14.71 1.19
C ARG A 179 -6.22 15.89 1.66
N ILE A 180 -6.42 16.89 0.83
CA ILE A 180 -7.25 18.07 1.17
C ILE A 180 -8.71 17.79 0.85
N VAL A 181 -9.01 17.31 -0.36
CA VAL A 181 -10.39 17.14 -0.82
C VAL A 181 -11.17 16.09 -0.02
N LEU A 182 -10.47 15.13 0.59
CA LEU A 182 -11.06 14.13 1.48
C LEU A 182 -11.52 14.72 2.82
N VAL A 183 -10.93 15.83 3.25
CA VAL A 183 -11.31 16.51 4.50
C VAL A 183 -12.53 17.39 4.32
N TYR A 184 -12.72 17.97 3.12
CA TYR A 184 -13.75 18.96 2.82
C TYR A 184 -14.71 18.46 1.74
N PRO A 185 -15.58 17.48 2.05
CA PRO A 185 -16.52 16.93 1.08
C PRO A 185 -17.62 17.93 0.65
N ASP A 186 -17.86 18.96 1.42
CA ASP A 186 -18.82 20.05 1.21
C ASP A 186 -18.32 21.15 0.27
N ILE A 187 -17.04 21.15 -0.10
CA ILE A 187 -16.45 22.08 -1.07
C ILE A 187 -16.36 21.39 -2.45
N SER A 188 -16.69 22.11 -3.51
CA SER A 188 -16.48 21.64 -4.89
C SER A 188 -15.05 21.87 -5.32
N PHE A 189 -14.41 20.85 -5.91
CA PHE A 189 -13.04 20.95 -6.40
C PHE A 189 -12.95 20.48 -7.85
N THR A 190 -12.12 21.16 -8.65
CA THR A 190 -11.69 20.64 -9.96
C THR A 190 -10.17 20.67 -10.07
N LEU A 191 -9.62 19.69 -10.74
CA LEU A 191 -8.19 19.62 -11.07
C LEU A 191 -8.03 19.39 -12.57
N HIS A 192 -7.38 20.33 -13.25
CA HIS A 192 -7.06 20.25 -14.67
C HIS A 192 -5.53 20.13 -14.86
N SER A 193 -5.11 19.34 -15.83
CA SER A 193 -3.72 19.24 -16.25
C SER A 193 -3.61 19.38 -17.76
N ASN A 194 -2.81 20.35 -18.21
CA ASN A 194 -2.60 20.64 -19.65
C ASN A 194 -3.92 20.85 -20.42
N GLY A 195 -4.95 21.41 -19.76
CA GLY A 195 -6.28 21.67 -20.36
C GLY A 195 -7.27 20.51 -20.23
N GLU A 196 -6.85 19.33 -19.79
CA GLU A 196 -7.74 18.20 -19.55
C GLU A 196 -8.22 18.16 -18.10
N GLU A 197 -9.50 17.87 -17.88
CA GLU A 197 -10.06 17.69 -16.55
C GLU A 197 -9.70 16.31 -16.00
N LEU A 198 -8.89 16.28 -14.94
CA LEU A 198 -8.50 15.03 -14.26
C LEU A 198 -9.47 14.64 -13.15
N LEU A 199 -9.98 15.61 -12.40
CA LEU A 199 -10.89 15.41 -11.29
C LEU A 199 -11.98 16.50 -11.29
N SER A 200 -13.23 16.09 -11.11
CA SER A 200 -14.40 16.97 -10.95
C SER A 200 -15.20 16.48 -9.76
N LEU A 201 -14.98 17.12 -8.61
CA LEU A 201 -15.51 16.70 -7.32
C LEU A 201 -16.58 17.69 -6.86
N LYS A 202 -17.84 17.30 -6.91
CA LYS A 202 -18.97 18.13 -6.43
C LYS A 202 -19.08 18.07 -4.92
N ALA A 203 -19.64 19.09 -4.31
CA ALA A 203 -20.02 19.06 -2.90
C ALA A 203 -20.99 17.90 -2.62
N GLY A 204 -20.77 17.14 -1.55
CA GLY A 204 -21.57 15.96 -1.23
C GLY A 204 -21.16 15.30 0.08
N SER A 205 -21.56 14.05 0.28
CA SER A 205 -21.18 13.28 1.46
C SER A 205 -19.73 12.78 1.37
N LEU A 206 -19.15 12.47 2.53
CA LEU A 206 -17.80 11.88 2.59
C LEU A 206 -17.70 10.57 1.78
N ARG A 207 -18.70 9.70 1.86
CA ARG A 207 -18.72 8.44 1.09
C ARG A 207 -18.73 8.71 -0.42
N GLN A 208 -19.50 9.69 -0.88
CA GLN A 208 -19.51 10.11 -2.27
C GLN A 208 -18.14 10.67 -2.68
N ARG A 209 -17.52 11.52 -1.84
CA ARG A 209 -16.19 12.07 -2.09
C ARG A 209 -15.13 10.99 -2.24
N ILE A 210 -15.14 9.97 -1.37
CA ILE A 210 -14.21 8.82 -1.48
C ILE A 210 -14.45 8.07 -2.79
N SER A 211 -15.71 7.85 -3.17
CA SER A 211 -16.10 7.21 -4.42
C SER A 211 -15.65 8.00 -5.65
N ASP A 212 -15.78 9.34 -5.62
CA ASP A 212 -15.39 10.20 -6.74
C ASP A 212 -13.86 10.27 -6.93
N VAL A 213 -13.10 10.13 -5.83
CA VAL A 213 -11.62 10.17 -5.87
C VAL A 213 -11.01 8.82 -6.23
N PHE A 214 -11.53 7.70 -5.69
CA PHE A 214 -10.90 6.37 -5.79
C PHE A 214 -11.71 5.36 -6.61
N GLY A 215 -12.83 5.78 -7.18
CA GLY A 215 -13.72 4.94 -7.97
C GLY A 215 -14.91 4.40 -7.17
N ARG A 216 -15.99 4.08 -7.89
CA ARG A 216 -17.28 3.66 -7.28
C ARG A 216 -17.18 2.32 -6.54
N HIS A 217 -16.28 1.44 -6.95
CA HIS A 217 -16.08 0.13 -6.38
C HIS A 217 -15.73 0.22 -4.88
N ILE A 218 -14.83 1.12 -4.50
CA ILE A 218 -14.39 1.26 -3.10
C ILE A 218 -15.55 1.58 -2.15
N SER A 219 -16.55 2.34 -2.61
CA SER A 219 -17.68 2.77 -1.78
C SER A 219 -18.55 1.60 -1.30
N GLN A 220 -18.64 0.51 -2.06
CA GLN A 220 -19.42 -0.68 -1.71
C GLN A 220 -18.71 -1.57 -0.69
N GLU A 221 -17.41 -1.44 -0.62
CA GLU A 221 -16.52 -2.24 0.23
C GLU A 221 -16.19 -1.58 1.57
N LEU A 222 -16.68 -0.36 1.81
CA LEU A 222 -16.40 0.40 3.01
C LEU A 222 -17.47 0.22 4.09
N LEU A 223 -17.02 -0.11 5.30
CA LEU A 223 -17.80 -0.22 6.52
C LEU A 223 -17.70 1.10 7.31
N PRO A 224 -18.80 1.66 7.81
CA PRO A 224 -18.76 2.88 8.61
C PRO A 224 -18.15 2.60 9.99
N VAL A 225 -17.32 3.52 10.47
CA VAL A 225 -16.79 3.56 11.83
C VAL A 225 -17.25 4.84 12.48
N GLN A 226 -17.89 4.72 13.64
CA GLN A 226 -18.29 5.87 14.44
C GLN A 226 -18.18 5.54 15.93
N VAL A 227 -17.34 6.27 16.62
CA VAL A 227 -17.20 6.18 18.08
C VAL A 227 -17.02 7.59 18.64
N ASP A 228 -17.70 7.86 19.74
CA ASP A 228 -17.60 9.12 20.48
C ASP A 228 -17.25 8.84 21.93
N THR A 229 -16.12 9.38 22.38
CA THR A 229 -15.61 9.20 23.73
C THR A 229 -15.18 10.56 24.31
N ARG A 230 -14.84 10.59 25.58
CA ARG A 230 -14.33 11.82 26.23
C ARG A 230 -12.94 12.24 25.70
N LEU A 231 -12.14 11.30 25.20
CA LEU A 231 -10.77 11.57 24.73
C LEU A 231 -10.72 11.93 23.26
N CYS A 232 -11.56 11.30 22.44
CA CYS A 232 -11.62 11.56 21.00
C CYS A 232 -12.93 11.09 20.40
N ARG A 233 -13.30 11.72 19.30
CA ARG A 233 -14.34 11.25 18.40
C ARG A 233 -13.66 10.70 17.13
N ILE A 234 -13.98 9.47 16.75
CA ILE A 234 -13.46 8.84 15.53
C ILE A 234 -14.65 8.55 14.62
N THR A 235 -14.56 9.03 13.38
CA THR A 235 -15.57 8.79 12.35
C THR A 235 -14.89 8.40 11.04
N GLY A 236 -15.59 7.74 10.15
CA GLY A 236 -15.07 7.42 8.82
C GLY A 236 -15.42 6.03 8.35
N PHE A 237 -14.48 5.41 7.64
CA PHE A 237 -14.72 4.13 6.98
C PHE A 237 -13.47 3.24 7.06
N VAL A 238 -13.69 1.93 7.15
CA VAL A 238 -12.69 0.88 6.99
C VAL A 238 -13.14 -0.12 5.94
N GLY A 239 -12.23 -0.77 5.23
CA GLY A 239 -12.55 -1.73 4.19
C GLY A 239 -13.00 -3.07 4.75
N LYS A 240 -13.84 -3.79 4.01
CA LYS A 240 -14.14 -5.19 4.30
C LYS A 240 -12.87 -6.05 4.23
N PRO A 241 -12.78 -7.17 4.96
CA PRO A 241 -11.61 -8.07 4.88
C PRO A 241 -11.25 -8.53 3.47
N GLU A 242 -12.25 -8.71 2.60
CA GLU A 242 -12.09 -9.14 1.21
C GLU A 242 -11.34 -8.12 0.35
N THR A 243 -11.32 -6.85 0.76
CA THR A 243 -10.64 -5.76 0.05
C THR A 243 -9.16 -5.65 0.37
N ALA A 244 -8.65 -6.55 1.22
CA ALA A 244 -7.28 -6.52 1.68
C ALA A 244 -6.31 -6.77 0.53
N ARG A 245 -5.23 -5.98 0.47
CA ARG A 245 -4.18 -6.04 -0.54
C ARG A 245 -2.82 -6.13 0.15
N LYS A 246 -1.87 -6.82 -0.48
CA LYS A 246 -0.49 -6.83 0.04
C LYS A 246 0.14 -5.43 0.02
N LYS A 247 -0.24 -4.60 -0.96
CA LYS A 247 0.28 -3.26 -1.17
C LYS A 247 -0.77 -2.37 -1.84
N GLY A 248 -0.58 -1.04 -1.76
CA GLY A 248 -1.42 -0.08 -2.45
C GLY A 248 -2.81 0.13 -1.82
N ALA A 249 -3.01 -0.29 -0.58
CA ALA A 249 -4.25 0.04 0.13
C ALA A 249 -4.31 1.55 0.43
N HIS A 250 -5.46 2.15 0.20
CA HIS A 250 -5.69 3.58 0.46
C HIS A 250 -5.86 3.82 1.96
N THR A 251 -4.80 4.28 2.62
CA THR A 251 -4.74 4.44 4.07
C THR A 251 -4.64 5.90 4.46
N TYR A 252 -5.72 6.46 5.01
CA TYR A 252 -5.82 7.87 5.35
C TYR A 252 -6.27 8.07 6.79
N PHE A 253 -5.45 8.79 7.56
CA PHE A 253 -5.81 9.33 8.85
C PHE A 253 -5.89 10.85 8.78
N PHE A 254 -6.90 11.40 9.42
CA PHE A 254 -7.05 12.84 9.58
C PHE A 254 -7.31 13.17 11.05
N VAL A 255 -6.71 14.24 11.55
CA VAL A 255 -6.96 14.76 12.89
C VAL A 255 -7.25 16.25 12.81
N ASN A 256 -8.38 16.69 13.35
CA ASN A 256 -8.83 18.07 13.31
C ASN A 256 -8.68 18.71 11.91
N GLY A 257 -9.06 17.97 10.87
CA GLY A 257 -8.99 18.42 9.48
C GLY A 257 -7.59 18.28 8.82
N ARG A 258 -6.58 17.73 9.48
CA ARG A 258 -5.22 17.58 8.94
C ARG A 258 -4.87 16.14 8.64
N TYR A 259 -4.30 15.88 7.48
CA TYR A 259 -3.74 14.57 7.16
C TYR A 259 -2.57 14.22 8.09
N MET A 260 -2.57 13.00 8.63
CA MET A 260 -1.47 12.49 9.43
C MET A 260 -1.01 11.10 8.97
N ARG A 261 0.25 10.80 9.27
CA ARG A 261 0.81 9.45 9.22
C ARG A 261 1.09 9.00 10.65
N HIS A 262 0.54 7.87 11.05
CA HIS A 262 0.70 7.36 12.39
C HIS A 262 0.86 5.84 12.37
N ALA A 263 2.11 5.36 12.45
CA ALA A 263 2.42 3.94 12.34
C ALA A 263 1.79 3.09 13.47
N TYR A 264 1.66 3.66 14.66
CA TYR A 264 1.07 2.99 15.81
C TYR A 264 -0.45 2.80 15.62
N PHE A 265 -1.17 3.83 15.14
CA PHE A 265 -2.60 3.72 14.83
C PHE A 265 -2.87 2.83 13.60
N HIS A 266 -1.96 2.82 12.63
CA HIS A 266 -2.04 1.86 11.54
C HIS A 266 -2.04 0.41 12.05
N LYS A 267 -1.18 0.10 13.03
CA LYS A 267 -1.17 -1.21 13.69
C LYS A 267 -2.47 -1.48 14.46
N ALA A 268 -3.12 -0.46 15.05
CA ALA A 268 -4.39 -0.62 15.74
C ALA A 268 -5.50 -1.09 14.79
N VAL A 269 -5.56 -0.48 13.59
CA VAL A 269 -6.51 -0.90 12.55
C VAL A 269 -6.20 -2.33 12.12
N LEU A 270 -4.96 -2.66 11.77
CA LEU A 270 -4.59 -4.02 11.33
C LEU A 270 -4.84 -5.08 12.40
N ASN A 271 -4.61 -4.75 13.68
CA ASN A 271 -4.89 -5.65 14.80
C ASN A 271 -6.38 -6.03 14.92
N ALA A 272 -7.28 -5.15 14.46
CA ALA A 272 -8.71 -5.48 14.42
C ALA A 272 -9.03 -6.60 13.41
N TYR A 273 -8.19 -6.78 12.40
CA TYR A 273 -8.34 -7.80 11.36
C TYR A 273 -7.45 -9.04 11.56
N GLU A 274 -6.69 -9.14 12.67
CA GLU A 274 -5.62 -10.13 12.88
C GLU A 274 -6.04 -11.58 12.60
N ARG A 275 -7.30 -11.95 12.88
CA ARG A 275 -7.84 -13.30 12.63
C ARG A 275 -8.46 -13.49 11.25
N MET A 276 -8.62 -12.43 10.48
CA MET A 276 -9.34 -12.42 9.20
C MET A 276 -8.40 -12.25 8.01
N LEU A 277 -7.21 -11.67 8.22
CA LEU A 277 -6.27 -11.38 7.16
C LEU A 277 -4.99 -12.19 7.28
N PRO A 278 -4.44 -12.68 6.17
CA PRO A 278 -3.08 -13.19 6.12
C PRO A 278 -2.06 -12.11 6.54
N GLU A 279 -0.94 -12.53 7.11
CA GLU A 279 0.13 -11.64 7.55
C GLU A 279 0.66 -10.78 6.37
N GLY A 280 0.82 -9.48 6.61
CA GLY A 280 1.32 -8.52 5.62
C GLY A 280 0.27 -7.94 4.67
N MET A 281 -1.01 -8.29 4.83
CA MET A 281 -2.10 -7.65 4.10
C MET A 281 -2.51 -6.33 4.75
N GLN A 282 -3.00 -5.39 3.94
CA GLN A 282 -3.48 -4.07 4.35
C GLN A 282 -4.90 -3.85 3.82
N VAL A 283 -5.72 -3.18 4.62
CA VAL A 283 -7.08 -2.79 4.23
C VAL A 283 -7.15 -1.29 3.98
N PRO A 284 -8.01 -0.82 3.07
CA PRO A 284 -8.24 0.61 2.91
C PRO A 284 -8.98 1.16 4.13
N TYR A 285 -8.62 2.38 4.55
CA TYR A 285 -9.36 3.10 5.59
C TYR A 285 -9.26 4.61 5.42
N PHE A 286 -10.31 5.30 5.84
CA PHE A 286 -10.45 6.75 5.84
C PHE A 286 -11.00 7.16 7.20
N LEU A 287 -10.13 7.49 8.15
CA LEU A 287 -10.49 7.69 9.55
C LEU A 287 -10.18 9.11 10.00
N TYR A 288 -11.16 9.75 10.61
CA TYR A 288 -11.15 11.15 11.02
C TYR A 288 -11.24 11.22 12.54
N PHE A 289 -10.25 11.84 13.14
CA PHE A 289 -10.14 12.06 14.58
C PHE A 289 -10.49 13.51 14.90
N THR A 290 -11.38 13.70 15.84
CA THR A 290 -11.60 14.99 16.49
C THR A 290 -11.11 14.85 17.93
N VAL A 291 -10.09 15.64 18.28
CA VAL A 291 -9.40 15.61 19.57
C VAL A 291 -9.27 17.05 20.06
N ALA A 292 -9.30 17.27 21.38
CA ALA A 292 -9.06 18.61 21.92
C ALA A 292 -7.67 19.12 21.46
N PRO A 293 -7.55 20.37 20.99
CA PRO A 293 -6.28 20.89 20.48
C PRO A 293 -5.13 20.84 21.52
N GLU A 294 -5.46 20.93 22.80
CA GLU A 294 -4.53 20.83 23.94
C GLU A 294 -3.92 19.45 24.13
N ASP A 295 -4.61 18.38 23.66
CA ASP A 295 -4.16 16.98 23.78
C ASP A 295 -3.27 16.52 22.63
N ILE A 296 -2.98 17.42 21.65
CA ILE A 296 -2.17 17.10 20.48
C ILE A 296 -1.07 18.12 20.22
N ASP A 297 0.12 17.65 19.86
CA ASP A 297 1.20 18.49 19.31
C ASP A 297 1.36 18.25 17.81
N VAL A 298 1.06 19.28 17.01
CA VAL A 298 1.13 19.29 15.54
C VAL A 298 2.46 19.85 15.05
N ASN A 299 3.22 20.57 15.89
CA ASN A 299 4.41 21.31 15.46
C ASN A 299 5.71 20.52 15.57
N ILE A 300 5.69 19.21 15.35
CA ILE A 300 6.85 18.34 15.48
C ILE A 300 7.72 18.36 14.23
N HIS A 301 7.11 18.39 13.05
CA HIS A 301 7.81 18.33 11.77
C HIS A 301 7.37 19.48 10.84
N PRO A 302 8.26 20.04 9.99
CA PRO A 302 7.90 21.10 9.03
C PRO A 302 6.71 20.74 8.13
N THR A 303 6.57 19.47 7.74
CA THR A 303 5.45 18.98 6.91
C THR A 303 4.15 18.82 7.67
N LYS A 304 4.16 18.90 9.01
CA LYS A 304 2.98 18.75 9.88
C LYS A 304 2.21 17.42 9.68
N THR A 305 2.87 16.39 9.21
CA THR A 305 2.25 15.07 8.95
C THR A 305 2.42 14.09 10.11
N GLU A 306 3.33 14.38 11.03
CA GLU A 306 3.54 13.63 12.26
C GLU A 306 2.95 14.42 13.43
N ILE A 307 2.09 13.79 14.19
CA ILE A 307 1.34 14.40 15.31
C ILE A 307 1.51 13.52 16.51
N LYS A 308 1.82 14.10 17.67
CA LYS A 308 1.83 13.41 18.96
C LYS A 308 0.52 13.63 19.68
N PHE A 309 0.05 12.58 20.31
CA PHE A 309 -1.14 12.60 21.16
C PHE A 309 -0.72 12.40 22.61
N GLU A 310 -1.31 13.12 23.53
CA GLU A 310 -1.05 12.93 24.95
C GLU A 310 -1.50 11.55 25.42
N ASN A 311 -2.67 11.09 24.98
CA ASN A 311 -3.29 9.82 25.36
C ASN A 311 -3.24 8.76 24.25
N GLU A 312 -2.08 8.59 23.59
CA GLU A 312 -1.89 7.76 22.41
C GLU A 312 -2.33 6.30 22.61
N GLN A 313 -2.01 5.70 23.77
CA GLN A 313 -2.36 4.31 24.07
C GLN A 313 -3.86 4.11 24.24
N ALA A 314 -4.55 5.05 24.88
CA ALA A 314 -6.00 4.97 25.06
C ALA A 314 -6.73 5.14 23.71
N ILE A 315 -6.29 6.07 22.87
CA ILE A 315 -6.82 6.28 21.52
C ILE A 315 -6.59 5.03 20.66
N TRP A 316 -5.44 4.37 20.79
CA TRP A 316 -5.15 3.10 20.11
C TRP A 316 -6.18 2.02 20.46
N GLN A 317 -6.51 1.87 21.76
CA GLN A 317 -7.50 0.88 22.23
C GLN A 317 -8.90 1.21 21.69
N ILE A 318 -9.30 2.49 21.74
CA ILE A 318 -10.59 2.97 21.22
C ILE A 318 -10.69 2.69 19.71
N LEU A 319 -9.64 3.01 18.95
CA LEU A 319 -9.57 2.78 17.51
C LEU A 319 -9.68 1.29 17.15
N SER A 320 -8.92 0.44 17.87
CA SER A 320 -8.96 -1.01 17.66
C SER A 320 -10.34 -1.59 17.98
N ALA A 321 -10.96 -1.16 19.08
CA ALA A 321 -12.30 -1.59 19.48
C ALA A 321 -13.37 -1.12 18.46
N ALA A 322 -13.34 0.15 18.07
CA ALA A 322 -14.28 0.70 17.08
C ALA A 322 -14.18 0.01 15.71
N THR A 323 -12.96 -0.31 15.29
CA THR A 323 -12.73 -1.05 14.05
C THR A 323 -13.26 -2.48 14.16
N LYS A 324 -13.03 -3.17 15.27
CA LYS A 324 -13.57 -4.53 15.53
C LYS A 324 -15.10 -4.54 15.55
N ASP A 325 -15.72 -3.54 16.19
CA ASP A 325 -17.17 -3.40 16.24
C ASP A 325 -17.75 -3.19 14.83
N ALA A 326 -17.17 -2.29 14.03
CA ALA A 326 -17.59 -2.06 12.66
C ALA A 326 -17.52 -3.34 11.80
N ILE A 327 -16.45 -4.12 11.95
CA ILE A 327 -16.29 -5.39 11.24
C ILE A 327 -17.34 -6.40 11.74
N GLY A 328 -17.55 -6.50 13.06
CA GLY A 328 -18.50 -7.44 13.67
C GLY A 328 -19.96 -7.21 13.28
N GLN A 329 -20.35 -5.92 13.11
CA GLN A 329 -21.71 -5.56 12.70
C GLN A 329 -22.02 -5.87 11.22
N PHE A 330 -21.03 -5.86 10.34
CA PHE A 330 -21.21 -5.97 8.91
C PHE A 330 -20.65 -7.24 8.28
N CYS A 331 -19.76 -7.94 8.97
CA CYS A 331 -19.36 -9.28 8.64
C CYS A 331 -20.23 -10.22 9.48
N GLU A 332 -21.48 -10.42 9.10
CA GLU A 332 -22.32 -11.47 9.67
C GLU A 332 -21.56 -12.79 9.47
N VAL A 333 -20.94 -13.28 10.53
CA VAL A 333 -20.79 -14.71 10.70
C VAL A 333 -22.23 -15.18 10.72
N PRO A 334 -22.69 -16.05 9.80
CA PRO A 334 -24.00 -16.65 9.95
C PRO A 334 -23.97 -17.29 11.34
N ALA A 335 -24.67 -16.68 12.29
CA ALA A 335 -25.02 -17.37 13.52
C ALA A 335 -25.71 -18.62 13.00
N ILE A 336 -25.12 -19.80 13.22
CA ILE A 336 -25.80 -21.04 13.05
C ILE A 336 -26.86 -20.98 14.15
N ASP A 337 -27.98 -20.37 13.83
CA ASP A 337 -29.18 -20.42 14.61
C ASP A 337 -29.57 -21.89 14.52
N PHE A 338 -29.23 -22.63 15.55
CA PHE A 338 -29.76 -23.94 15.73
C PHE A 338 -31.26 -23.72 16.00
N ASP A 339 -32.01 -23.74 14.91
CA ASP A 339 -33.45 -23.67 14.94
C ASP A 339 -33.93 -24.76 15.92
N THR A 340 -34.33 -24.32 17.10
CA THR A 340 -34.82 -25.20 18.15
C THR A 340 -36.31 -25.50 17.95
N GLU A 341 -36.94 -24.90 16.94
CA GLU A 341 -38.29 -25.27 16.51
C GLU A 341 -38.25 -26.66 15.85
N GLY A 342 -38.63 -27.65 16.58
CA GLY A 342 -38.69 -29.04 16.11
C GLY A 342 -37.81 -30.02 16.89
N ARG A 343 -37.12 -29.60 17.93
CA ARG A 343 -36.56 -30.57 18.87
C ARG A 343 -37.69 -31.24 19.62
N PRO A 344 -37.80 -32.58 19.56
CA PRO A 344 -38.72 -33.30 20.44
C PRO A 344 -38.34 -32.95 21.89
N ASP A 345 -39.33 -32.61 22.72
CA ASP A 345 -39.12 -32.37 24.13
C ASP A 345 -38.27 -33.50 24.71
N ILE A 346 -37.12 -33.14 25.27
CA ILE A 346 -36.28 -34.09 26.01
C ILE A 346 -37.12 -34.49 27.22
N PRO A 347 -37.65 -35.75 27.29
CA PRO A 347 -38.46 -36.15 28.41
C PRO A 347 -37.64 -36.02 29.69
N ILE A 348 -38.22 -35.39 30.70
CA ILE A 348 -37.61 -35.26 32.01
C ILE A 348 -37.36 -36.69 32.52
N PHE A 349 -36.08 -37.03 32.81
CA PHE A 349 -35.72 -38.35 33.35
C PHE A 349 -36.46 -38.60 34.66
N ASP A 350 -37.35 -39.61 34.66
CA ASP A 350 -38.04 -40.07 35.84
C ASP A 350 -37.31 -41.32 36.37
N PRO A 351 -36.60 -41.25 37.50
CA PRO A 351 -35.79 -42.34 38.03
C PRO A 351 -36.62 -43.57 38.45
N VAL A 352 -37.95 -43.46 38.52
CA VAL A 352 -38.85 -44.59 38.87
C VAL A 352 -39.39 -45.28 37.61
N ARG A 353 -39.53 -44.59 36.48
CA ARG A 353 -39.99 -45.13 35.20
C ARG A 353 -38.87 -45.53 34.26
N ASP A 354 -37.77 -44.84 34.29
CA ASP A 354 -36.66 -45.05 33.38
C ASP A 354 -35.51 -45.83 34.04
N ALA A 355 -35.84 -46.92 34.77
CA ALA A 355 -34.83 -47.82 35.29
C ALA A 355 -33.94 -48.30 34.13
N VAL A 356 -32.68 -47.86 34.12
CA VAL A 356 -31.69 -48.25 33.14
C VAL A 356 -31.52 -49.75 33.15
N GLN A 357 -32.15 -50.42 32.19
CA GLN A 357 -31.80 -51.82 31.91
C GLN A 357 -30.40 -51.81 31.29
N THR A 358 -29.46 -52.37 32.00
CA THR A 358 -28.10 -52.61 31.48
C THR A 358 -28.23 -53.41 30.18
N PRO A 359 -27.68 -52.95 29.06
CA PRO A 359 -27.76 -53.71 27.82
C PRO A 359 -27.09 -55.06 28.02
N ALA A 360 -27.86 -56.11 27.78
CA ALA A 360 -27.33 -57.48 27.76
C ALA A 360 -26.44 -57.62 26.53
N VAL A 361 -25.14 -57.66 26.75
CA VAL A 361 -24.19 -57.93 25.67
C VAL A 361 -24.29 -59.40 25.32
N ASN A 362 -24.96 -59.73 24.21
CA ASN A 362 -24.91 -61.05 23.61
C ASN A 362 -23.53 -61.25 22.98
N TYR A 363 -22.64 -61.87 23.74
CA TYR A 363 -21.33 -62.27 23.29
C TYR A 363 -21.45 -63.55 22.46
N ASN A 364 -21.07 -63.51 21.20
CA ASN A 364 -20.93 -64.69 20.38
C ASN A 364 -19.45 -65.21 20.53
N PRO A 365 -19.21 -66.32 21.23
CA PRO A 365 -17.86 -66.82 21.48
C PRO A 365 -17.16 -67.29 20.22
N ASP A 366 -17.82 -67.50 19.10
CA ASP A 366 -17.22 -67.94 17.83
C ASP A 366 -16.98 -66.80 16.85
N TYR A 367 -17.23 -65.55 17.24
CA TYR A 367 -16.93 -64.38 16.39
C TYR A 367 -15.43 -64.09 16.34
N ASN A 368 -14.81 -64.38 15.17
CA ASN A 368 -13.43 -64.03 14.89
C ASN A 368 -13.37 -62.99 13.79
N PRO A 369 -13.04 -61.73 14.10
CA PRO A 369 -12.99 -60.65 13.11
C PRO A 369 -11.93 -60.80 12.03
N PHE A 370 -11.04 -61.80 12.17
CA PHE A 370 -9.98 -62.10 11.19
C PHE A 370 -10.31 -63.29 10.27
N LYS A 371 -11.48 -63.92 10.41
CA LYS A 371 -11.99 -64.89 9.44
C LYS A 371 -12.81 -64.15 8.39
N SER A 372 -12.26 -63.89 7.23
CA SER A 372 -12.99 -63.41 6.08
C SER A 372 -13.64 -64.60 5.34
N ASP A 373 -14.98 -64.66 5.26
CA ASP A 373 -15.70 -65.53 4.33
C ASP A 373 -15.53 -65.00 2.89
N ARG A 374 -14.37 -65.31 2.31
CA ARG A 374 -14.20 -65.18 0.87
C ARG A 374 -14.23 -66.60 0.26
N PRO A 375 -15.03 -66.80 -0.81
CA PRO A 375 -15.00 -68.07 -1.54
C PRO A 375 -13.57 -68.30 -2.11
N ALA A 376 -13.11 -69.50 -2.00
CA ALA A 376 -11.78 -69.95 -2.36
C ALA A 376 -11.46 -69.62 -3.85
N PRO A 377 -10.34 -68.97 -4.16
CA PRO A 377 -9.90 -68.83 -5.54
C PRO A 377 -9.39 -70.19 -6.07
N VAL A 378 -9.81 -70.45 -7.32
CA VAL A 378 -9.32 -71.58 -8.11
C VAL A 378 -7.79 -71.56 -8.17
N LYS A 379 -7.13 -72.65 -7.81
CA LYS A 379 -5.70 -72.85 -7.88
C LYS A 379 -5.24 -72.89 -9.35
N THR A 380 -4.61 -71.83 -9.83
CA THR A 380 -3.68 -71.90 -10.94
C THR A 380 -2.31 -72.02 -10.33
N THR A 381 -1.74 -73.18 -10.52
CA THR A 381 -0.36 -73.51 -10.17
C THR A 381 0.60 -72.71 -11.07
N VAL A 382 1.25 -71.71 -10.50
CA VAL A 382 2.47 -71.12 -11.04
C VAL A 382 3.55 -71.39 -10.01
N GLU A 383 4.50 -72.22 -10.39
CA GLU A 383 5.67 -72.53 -9.55
C GLU A 383 6.51 -71.25 -9.31
N PRO A 384 6.93 -70.99 -8.07
CA PRO A 384 7.85 -69.93 -7.81
C PRO A 384 9.26 -70.34 -8.25
N PRO A 385 10.06 -69.43 -8.83
CA PRO A 385 11.48 -69.71 -9.10
C PRO A 385 12.23 -69.90 -7.78
N SER A 386 12.89 -71.04 -7.68
CA SER A 386 13.77 -71.41 -6.58
C SER A 386 15.02 -70.53 -6.66
N PHE A 387 15.29 -69.76 -5.62
CA PHE A 387 16.60 -69.19 -5.40
C PHE A 387 17.43 -70.16 -4.57
N ASP A 388 18.43 -70.73 -5.23
CA ASP A 388 19.50 -71.49 -4.57
C ASP A 388 20.44 -70.54 -3.79
N PHE A 389 20.39 -70.64 -2.47
CA PHE A 389 21.41 -70.04 -1.61
C PHE A 389 22.60 -71.06 -1.58
N ALA A 390 23.58 -70.81 -2.44
CA ALA A 390 24.88 -71.46 -2.28
C ALA A 390 25.71 -70.70 -1.25
N ASP A 391 26.06 -71.38 -0.16
CA ASP A 391 27.02 -70.93 0.82
C ASP A 391 28.37 -70.59 0.14
N GLN A 392 28.77 -69.29 0.28
CA GLN A 392 30.20 -68.94 0.08
C GLN A 392 30.74 -68.29 1.36
N PRO A 393 31.96 -68.56 1.73
CA PRO A 393 32.53 -68.22 3.03
C PRO A 393 32.82 -66.70 3.11
N ALA A 394 32.66 -66.22 4.32
CA ALA A 394 32.97 -64.84 4.71
C ALA A 394 34.42 -64.47 4.44
N ASP A 395 34.70 -63.59 3.52
CA ASP A 395 35.95 -62.88 3.39
C ASP A 395 35.76 -61.38 3.71
N ALA A 396 36.80 -60.86 4.34
CA ALA A 396 36.84 -59.57 5.05
C ALA A 396 36.15 -58.42 4.40
N ALA A 397 35.35 -57.70 5.20
CA ALA A 397 34.68 -56.45 4.87
C ALA A 397 35.68 -55.37 4.43
N ALA A 398 35.71 -55.09 3.14
CA ALA A 398 36.16 -53.79 2.65
C ALA A 398 35.05 -52.73 2.96
N PRO A 399 35.39 -51.49 3.32
CA PRO A 399 34.38 -50.47 3.57
C PRO A 399 33.61 -50.25 2.28
N VAL A 400 32.30 -50.50 2.33
CA VAL A 400 31.37 -50.13 1.26
C VAL A 400 31.41 -48.63 1.13
N LEU A 401 32.12 -48.12 0.14
CA LEU A 401 31.95 -46.77 -0.37
C LEU A 401 30.49 -46.69 -0.81
N LEU A 402 29.70 -45.95 -0.05
CA LEU A 402 28.36 -45.53 -0.46
C LEU A 402 28.51 -44.84 -1.82
N GLU A 403 28.13 -45.56 -2.89
CA GLU A 403 27.97 -44.95 -4.20
C GLU A 403 27.07 -43.73 -4.03
N ASP A 404 27.49 -42.58 -4.59
CA ASP A 404 26.75 -41.34 -4.68
C ASP A 404 25.39 -41.59 -5.39
N LYS A 405 24.40 -42.08 -4.65
CA LYS A 405 23.00 -41.99 -5.07
C LYS A 405 22.64 -40.54 -5.01
N SER A 406 21.95 -40.00 -6.06
CA SER A 406 21.38 -38.69 -6.14
C SER A 406 20.90 -38.20 -4.76
N PRO A 407 21.26 -37.00 -4.32
CA PRO A 407 20.91 -36.53 -2.99
C PRO A 407 19.40 -36.61 -2.79
N MET A 408 18.94 -37.44 -1.83
CA MET A 408 17.53 -37.51 -1.49
C MET A 408 17.12 -36.18 -0.87
N HIS A 409 16.19 -35.49 -1.53
CA HIS A 409 15.59 -34.26 -1.02
C HIS A 409 14.44 -34.60 -0.09
N TYR A 410 14.35 -33.91 1.04
CA TYR A 410 13.27 -34.03 2.01
C TYR A 410 12.61 -32.70 2.25
N GLN A 411 11.26 -32.63 2.13
CA GLN A 411 10.51 -31.43 2.43
C GLN A 411 10.10 -31.39 3.91
N TYR A 412 10.47 -30.30 4.60
CA TYR A 412 10.07 -30.05 5.98
C TYR A 412 8.99 -29.00 6.09
N LYS A 413 7.83 -29.39 6.66
CA LYS A 413 6.64 -28.54 6.92
C LYS A 413 6.12 -27.78 5.68
N GLY A 414 6.27 -28.30 4.47
CA GLY A 414 5.86 -27.61 3.25
C GLY A 414 6.55 -26.25 3.03
N ARG A 415 7.75 -26.08 3.62
CA ARG A 415 8.47 -24.79 3.60
C ARG A 415 9.92 -24.90 3.20
N TYR A 416 10.61 -25.93 3.67
CA TYR A 416 12.03 -26.08 3.45
C TYR A 416 12.34 -27.38 2.72
N ILE A 417 13.24 -27.32 1.77
CA ILE A 417 13.86 -28.48 1.14
C ILE A 417 15.20 -28.73 1.85
N MET A 418 15.37 -29.92 2.38
CA MET A 418 16.59 -30.35 3.07
C MET A 418 17.32 -31.37 2.22
N THR A 419 18.63 -31.21 2.09
CA THR A 419 19.50 -32.17 1.37
C THR A 419 20.86 -32.31 2.04
N ALA A 420 21.41 -33.53 2.05
CA ALA A 420 22.73 -33.77 2.56
C ALA A 420 23.80 -33.23 1.61
N VAL A 421 24.77 -32.52 2.14
CA VAL A 421 25.94 -32.02 1.41
C VAL A 421 27.23 -32.40 2.17
N LYS A 422 28.37 -32.39 1.50
CA LYS A 422 29.65 -32.73 2.14
C LYS A 422 30.00 -31.92 3.39
N SER A 423 29.47 -30.68 3.48
CA SER A 423 29.69 -29.77 4.62
C SER A 423 28.66 -29.88 5.74
N GLY A 424 27.57 -30.66 5.56
CA GLY A 424 26.51 -30.81 6.55
C GLY A 424 25.11 -30.97 5.93
N LEU A 425 24.10 -30.42 6.58
CA LEU A 425 22.72 -30.40 6.10
C LEU A 425 22.42 -29.04 5.49
N MET A 426 22.15 -29.02 4.18
CA MET A 426 21.70 -27.83 3.48
C MET A 426 20.17 -27.70 3.60
N VAL A 427 19.68 -26.51 4.00
CA VAL A 427 18.27 -26.14 4.14
C VAL A 427 17.97 -25.01 3.18
N ILE A 428 17.05 -25.23 2.27
CA ILE A 428 16.65 -24.29 1.23
C ILE A 428 15.20 -23.86 1.51
N ASP A 429 14.91 -22.56 1.54
CA ASP A 429 13.55 -22.04 1.61
C ASP A 429 12.90 -22.17 0.21
N GLN A 430 11.90 -23.08 0.06
CA GLN A 430 11.29 -23.41 -1.23
C GLN A 430 10.66 -22.21 -1.94
N HIS A 431 9.97 -21.32 -1.20
CA HIS A 431 9.35 -20.13 -1.77
C HIS A 431 10.38 -19.14 -2.29
N ARG A 432 11.47 -18.93 -1.50
CA ARG A 432 12.53 -17.99 -1.88
C ARG A 432 13.38 -18.52 -3.02
N ALA A 433 13.59 -19.83 -3.08
CA ALA A 433 14.28 -20.49 -4.18
C ALA A 433 13.50 -20.31 -5.48
N ASP A 434 12.22 -20.65 -5.47
CA ASP A 434 11.36 -20.53 -6.65
C ASP A 434 11.18 -19.06 -7.08
N LEU A 435 11.05 -18.13 -6.12
CA LEU A 435 11.02 -16.68 -6.39
C LEU A 435 12.30 -16.24 -7.13
N ARG A 436 13.48 -16.72 -6.74
CA ARG A 436 14.73 -16.39 -7.41
C ARG A 436 14.78 -16.93 -8.83
N ILE A 437 14.40 -18.18 -9.02
CA ILE A 437 14.35 -18.85 -10.32
C ILE A 437 13.40 -18.11 -11.27
N LEU A 438 12.18 -17.83 -10.80
CA LEU A 438 11.17 -17.13 -11.59
C LEU A 438 11.60 -15.70 -11.92
N TYR A 439 12.22 -15.00 -10.98
CA TYR A 439 12.72 -13.65 -11.20
C TYR A 439 13.75 -13.60 -12.36
N GLU A 440 14.75 -14.48 -12.37
CA GLU A 440 15.75 -14.50 -13.44
C GLU A 440 15.12 -14.89 -14.78
N ARG A 441 14.24 -15.88 -14.77
CA ARG A 441 13.48 -16.31 -15.96
C ARG A 441 12.62 -15.18 -16.54
N TYR A 442 11.89 -14.45 -15.70
CA TYR A 442 11.07 -13.34 -16.16
C TYR A 442 11.92 -12.15 -16.61
N LEU A 443 13.00 -11.83 -15.91
CA LEU A 443 13.91 -10.76 -16.30
C LEU A 443 14.53 -11.01 -17.69
N GLU A 444 14.94 -12.24 -17.95
CA GLU A 444 15.44 -12.65 -19.27
C GLU A 444 14.38 -12.52 -20.34
N ARG A 445 13.18 -13.06 -20.11
CA ARG A 445 12.04 -12.94 -21.06
C ARG A 445 11.65 -11.50 -21.34
N ILE A 446 11.63 -10.62 -20.34
CA ILE A 446 11.36 -9.18 -20.51
C ILE A 446 12.43 -8.55 -21.40
N SER A 447 13.71 -8.88 -21.17
CA SER A 447 14.82 -8.32 -21.95
C SER A 447 14.79 -8.77 -23.43
N GLN A 448 14.37 -10.00 -23.67
CA GLN A 448 14.25 -10.60 -25.01
C GLN A 448 12.91 -10.27 -25.70
N ARG A 449 11.95 -9.61 -25.02
CA ARG A 449 10.57 -9.40 -25.48
C ARG A 449 9.88 -10.71 -25.94
N ALA A 450 10.14 -11.79 -25.23
CA ALA A 450 9.75 -13.16 -25.61
C ALA A 450 8.48 -13.64 -24.89
N PHE A 451 7.65 -12.71 -24.41
CA PHE A 451 6.36 -13.10 -23.83
C PHE A 451 5.32 -13.28 -24.92
N THR A 452 4.59 -14.40 -24.83
CA THR A 452 3.35 -14.62 -25.57
C THR A 452 2.16 -14.31 -24.67
N THR A 453 1.11 -13.75 -25.23
CA THR A 453 -0.12 -13.44 -24.49
C THR A 453 -1.04 -14.66 -24.48
N GLN A 454 -1.52 -15.05 -23.33
CA GLN A 454 -2.59 -16.01 -23.14
C GLN A 454 -3.90 -15.26 -22.92
N GLY A 455 -4.88 -15.42 -23.81
CA GLY A 455 -6.19 -14.80 -23.66
C GLY A 455 -6.95 -15.32 -22.44
N VAL A 456 -7.58 -14.43 -21.71
CA VAL A 456 -8.48 -14.76 -20.60
C VAL A 456 -9.86 -15.06 -21.16
N LEU A 457 -10.43 -16.19 -20.76
CA LEU A 457 -11.72 -16.67 -21.31
C LEU A 457 -12.87 -15.71 -20.98
N PHE A 458 -12.83 -15.11 -19.80
CA PHE A 458 -13.77 -14.10 -19.32
C PHE A 458 -12.97 -12.87 -18.88
N PRO A 459 -12.88 -11.82 -19.74
CA PRO A 459 -12.19 -10.60 -19.35
C PRO A 459 -12.78 -9.97 -18.11
N GLU A 460 -11.93 -9.70 -17.13
CA GLU A 460 -12.30 -9.03 -15.90
C GLU A 460 -11.91 -7.55 -15.95
N THR A 461 -12.67 -6.71 -15.25
CA THR A 461 -12.40 -5.28 -15.22
C THR A 461 -11.70 -4.89 -13.92
N VAL A 462 -10.66 -4.06 -14.05
CA VAL A 462 -9.96 -3.43 -12.93
C VAL A 462 -10.14 -1.92 -12.99
N THR A 463 -10.45 -1.31 -11.86
CA THR A 463 -10.62 0.15 -11.76
C THR A 463 -9.48 0.73 -10.94
N PHE A 464 -8.79 1.70 -11.51
CA PHE A 464 -7.70 2.43 -10.88
C PHE A 464 -8.13 3.84 -10.49
N SER A 465 -7.52 4.39 -9.45
CA SER A 465 -7.63 5.81 -9.16
C SER A 465 -6.99 6.64 -10.29
N VAL A 466 -7.32 7.91 -10.37
CA VAL A 466 -6.77 8.81 -11.43
C VAL A 466 -5.24 8.80 -11.44
N ALA A 467 -4.60 8.75 -10.25
CA ALA A 467 -3.15 8.70 -10.12
C ALA A 467 -2.57 7.38 -10.67
N GLU A 468 -3.22 6.25 -10.37
CA GLU A 468 -2.82 4.93 -10.84
C GLU A 468 -3.10 4.77 -12.34
N ALA A 469 -4.23 5.27 -12.84
CA ALA A 469 -4.59 5.22 -14.26
C ALA A 469 -3.56 5.96 -15.15
N LEU A 470 -3.08 7.12 -14.72
CA LEU A 470 -1.99 7.84 -15.38
C LEU A 470 -0.69 7.02 -15.41
N LEU A 471 -0.42 6.27 -14.35
CA LEU A 471 0.73 5.38 -14.29
C LEU A 471 0.52 4.18 -15.23
N VAL A 472 -0.66 3.57 -15.24
CA VAL A 472 -1.00 2.46 -16.15
C VAL A 472 -0.82 2.87 -17.60
N GLN A 473 -1.33 4.03 -18.01
CA GLN A 473 -1.12 4.56 -19.38
C GLN A 473 0.36 4.68 -19.74
N ARG A 474 1.19 5.12 -18.80
CA ARG A 474 2.65 5.19 -19.00
C ARG A 474 3.30 3.82 -19.09
N LEU A 475 2.84 2.85 -18.30
CA LEU A 475 3.36 1.49 -18.25
C LEU A 475 2.81 0.59 -19.38
N MET A 476 1.79 1.05 -20.12
CA MET A 476 1.13 0.27 -21.16
C MET A 476 2.10 -0.36 -22.18
N PRO A 477 3.12 0.35 -22.73
CA PRO A 477 4.08 -0.25 -23.65
C PRO A 477 4.87 -1.41 -23.04
N GLN A 478 5.20 -1.32 -21.74
CA GLN A 478 5.93 -2.35 -21.00
C GLN A 478 5.01 -3.52 -20.66
N LEU A 479 3.77 -3.26 -20.25
CA LEU A 479 2.77 -4.31 -19.97
C LEU A 479 2.49 -5.13 -21.22
N VAL A 480 2.31 -4.49 -22.38
CA VAL A 480 2.15 -5.18 -23.67
C VAL A 480 3.39 -5.99 -24.04
N ALA A 481 4.60 -5.44 -23.84
CA ALA A 481 5.85 -6.16 -24.08
C ALA A 481 6.04 -7.39 -23.17
N MET A 482 5.37 -7.40 -22.03
CA MET A 482 5.32 -8.52 -21.07
C MET A 482 4.19 -9.51 -21.34
N GLY A 483 3.40 -9.31 -22.38
CA GLY A 483 2.30 -10.20 -22.75
C GLY A 483 0.98 -9.92 -22.06
N PHE A 484 0.80 -8.76 -21.44
CA PHE A 484 -0.51 -8.32 -20.98
C PHE A 484 -1.30 -7.70 -22.14
N ASP A 485 -2.58 -8.00 -22.22
CA ASP A 485 -3.53 -7.35 -23.11
C ASP A 485 -4.59 -6.63 -22.28
N LEU A 486 -4.50 -5.30 -22.25
CA LEU A 486 -5.37 -4.42 -21.48
C LEU A 486 -6.10 -3.47 -22.43
N SER A 487 -7.42 -3.39 -22.32
CA SER A 487 -8.25 -2.42 -23.04
C SER A 487 -8.73 -1.32 -22.10
N ASP A 488 -8.49 -0.06 -22.45
CA ASP A 488 -8.99 1.09 -21.71
C ASP A 488 -10.49 1.28 -21.99
N LEU A 489 -11.31 1.23 -20.95
CA LEU A 489 -12.76 1.42 -21.00
C LEU A 489 -13.17 2.86 -20.63
N GLY A 490 -12.19 3.73 -20.31
CA GLY A 490 -12.40 5.08 -19.83
C GLY A 490 -12.64 5.18 -18.33
N GLY A 491 -12.43 6.38 -17.77
CA GLY A 491 -12.65 6.64 -16.34
C GLY A 491 -11.74 5.88 -15.38
N GLY A 492 -10.55 5.45 -15.84
CA GLY A 492 -9.62 4.65 -15.05
C GLY A 492 -9.98 3.15 -14.98
N CYS A 493 -10.96 2.69 -15.77
CA CYS A 493 -11.37 1.31 -15.85
C CYS A 493 -10.67 0.62 -17.03
N TYR A 494 -10.07 -0.54 -16.80
CA TYR A 494 -9.38 -1.35 -17.79
C TYR A 494 -9.93 -2.77 -17.80
N ALA A 495 -10.14 -3.35 -18.98
CA ALA A 495 -10.44 -4.77 -19.14
C ALA A 495 -9.13 -5.54 -19.33
N VAL A 496 -8.95 -6.63 -18.60
CA VAL A 496 -7.81 -7.55 -18.74
C VAL A 496 -8.24 -8.67 -19.68
N ASN A 497 -7.83 -8.59 -20.95
CA ASN A 497 -8.17 -9.56 -21.98
C ASN A 497 -7.14 -10.69 -22.07
N GLY A 498 -5.91 -10.45 -21.63
CA GLY A 498 -4.83 -11.42 -21.68
C GLY A 498 -3.73 -11.17 -20.66
N ILE A 499 -3.09 -12.25 -20.24
CA ILE A 499 -1.93 -12.27 -19.33
C ILE A 499 -0.76 -12.99 -19.99
N PRO A 500 0.48 -12.82 -19.47
CA PRO A 500 1.63 -13.55 -19.98
C PRO A 500 1.43 -15.06 -19.89
N ALA A 501 1.72 -15.79 -20.96
CA ALA A 501 1.61 -17.24 -20.99
C ALA A 501 2.61 -17.91 -20.04
N GLY A 502 2.15 -18.97 -19.35
CA GLY A 502 2.94 -19.71 -18.35
C GLY A 502 2.86 -19.11 -16.94
N ILE A 503 1.85 -18.29 -16.68
CA ILE A 503 1.43 -17.86 -15.34
C ILE A 503 0.10 -18.52 -15.07
N ASP A 504 0.11 -19.76 -14.58
CA ASP A 504 -1.10 -20.53 -14.33
C ASP A 504 -1.61 -20.30 -12.90
N GLY A 505 -2.95 -20.26 -12.74
CA GLY A 505 -3.60 -20.20 -11.44
C GLY A 505 -3.53 -18.86 -10.71
N VAL A 506 -3.10 -17.79 -11.37
CA VAL A 506 -3.07 -16.42 -10.80
C VAL A 506 -4.24 -15.62 -11.33
N ASP A 507 -4.96 -14.96 -10.43
CA ASP A 507 -6.03 -14.04 -10.79
C ASP A 507 -5.49 -12.84 -11.60
N PRO A 508 -6.00 -12.59 -12.83
CA PRO A 508 -5.52 -11.53 -13.71
C PRO A 508 -5.61 -10.13 -13.11
N VAL A 509 -6.67 -9.84 -12.39
CA VAL A 509 -6.90 -8.52 -11.74
C VAL A 509 -5.91 -8.29 -10.61
N SER A 510 -5.72 -9.29 -9.76
CA SER A 510 -4.74 -9.25 -8.67
C SER A 510 -3.32 -9.03 -9.19
N LEU A 511 -2.96 -9.69 -10.30
CA LEU A 511 -1.65 -9.58 -10.94
C LEU A 511 -1.38 -8.16 -11.44
N VAL A 512 -2.32 -7.59 -12.22
CA VAL A 512 -2.19 -6.23 -12.76
C VAL A 512 -2.19 -5.20 -11.62
N THR A 513 -3.05 -5.38 -10.62
CA THR A 513 -3.11 -4.48 -9.45
C THR A 513 -1.79 -4.49 -8.67
N ALA A 514 -1.19 -5.65 -8.44
CA ALA A 514 0.09 -5.78 -7.75
C ALA A 514 1.22 -5.09 -8.52
N LEU A 515 1.27 -5.25 -9.85
CA LEU A 515 2.25 -4.60 -10.71
C LEU A 515 2.17 -3.07 -10.65
N VAL A 516 0.95 -2.54 -10.75
CA VAL A 516 0.71 -1.08 -10.69
C VAL A 516 1.06 -0.55 -9.30
N SER A 517 0.69 -1.24 -8.24
CA SER A 517 1.00 -0.85 -6.85
C SER A 517 2.51 -0.85 -6.58
N ASP A 518 3.25 -1.87 -7.04
CA ASP A 518 4.71 -1.93 -6.92
C ASP A 518 5.39 -0.79 -7.69
N ALA A 519 4.86 -0.41 -8.86
CA ALA A 519 5.36 0.70 -9.65
C ALA A 519 5.08 2.07 -8.98
N VAL A 520 3.94 2.23 -8.32
CA VAL A 520 3.62 3.44 -7.53
C VAL A 520 4.60 3.61 -6.36
N GLU A 521 4.90 2.54 -5.62
CA GLU A 521 5.81 2.62 -4.47
C GLU A 521 7.23 2.99 -4.85
N LYS A 522 7.74 2.42 -5.93
CA LYS A 522 9.14 2.61 -6.35
C LYS A 522 9.39 3.94 -7.08
N GLY A 523 8.34 4.59 -7.53
CA GLY A 523 8.43 5.89 -8.20
C GLY A 523 9.10 5.80 -9.57
N GLN A 524 10.04 6.73 -9.86
CA GLN A 524 10.73 6.79 -11.14
C GLN A 524 11.84 5.73 -11.20
N LEU A 525 11.63 4.72 -12.03
CA LEU A 525 12.65 3.72 -12.38
C LEU A 525 13.08 3.94 -13.83
N ASP A 526 14.36 3.81 -14.10
CA ASP A 526 14.87 3.68 -15.45
C ASP A 526 14.38 2.38 -16.08
N GLY A 527 14.41 2.26 -17.41
CA GLY A 527 13.83 1.10 -18.08
C GLY A 527 14.33 -0.26 -17.57
N ALA A 528 15.61 -0.38 -17.21
CA ALA A 528 16.18 -1.60 -16.64
C ALA A 528 15.69 -1.87 -15.20
N GLU A 529 15.62 -0.83 -14.37
CA GLU A 529 15.11 -0.94 -12.98
C GLU A 529 13.61 -1.26 -12.96
N LEU A 530 12.85 -0.69 -13.91
CA LEU A 530 11.43 -1.00 -14.08
C LEU A 530 11.24 -2.46 -14.48
N ASN A 531 12.00 -2.98 -15.44
CA ASN A 531 11.95 -4.38 -15.85
C ASN A 531 12.28 -5.32 -14.67
N ALA A 532 13.29 -4.99 -13.87
CA ALA A 532 13.65 -5.75 -12.68
C ALA A 532 12.53 -5.71 -11.61
N ALA A 533 11.90 -4.55 -11.41
CA ALA A 533 10.79 -4.41 -10.48
C ALA A 533 9.57 -5.24 -10.92
N MET A 534 9.24 -5.19 -12.22
CA MET A 534 8.14 -5.95 -12.80
C MET A 534 8.41 -7.45 -12.78
N ALA A 535 9.64 -7.89 -13.11
CA ALA A 535 10.05 -9.29 -12.99
C ALA A 535 9.92 -9.80 -11.54
N LEU A 536 10.31 -8.98 -10.56
CA LEU A 536 10.19 -9.32 -9.15
C LEU A 536 8.73 -9.41 -8.69
N SER A 537 7.87 -8.53 -9.15
CA SER A 537 6.43 -8.56 -8.83
C SER A 537 5.76 -9.80 -9.41
N LEU A 538 6.04 -10.12 -10.68
CA LEU A 538 5.59 -11.37 -11.31
C LEU A 538 6.08 -12.61 -10.54
N ALA A 539 7.36 -12.65 -10.20
CA ALA A 539 7.95 -13.77 -9.46
C ALA A 539 7.31 -13.96 -8.08
N ARG A 540 7.02 -12.87 -7.35
CA ARG A 540 6.34 -12.93 -6.04
C ARG A 540 4.92 -13.49 -6.12
N THR A 541 4.20 -13.15 -7.18
CA THR A 541 2.81 -13.57 -7.37
C THR A 541 2.74 -15.02 -7.82
N SER A 542 3.72 -15.49 -8.61
CA SER A 542 3.74 -16.84 -9.20
C SER A 542 4.53 -17.85 -8.38
N ALA A 543 5.32 -17.44 -7.37
CA ALA A 543 6.17 -18.34 -6.60
C ALA A 543 5.36 -19.30 -5.73
N ILE A 544 5.88 -20.51 -5.56
CA ILE A 544 5.33 -21.58 -4.73
C ILE A 544 4.91 -21.06 -3.35
N VAL A 545 3.67 -21.31 -2.96
CA VAL A 545 3.12 -20.85 -1.67
C VAL A 545 3.65 -21.74 -0.54
N TYR A 546 3.92 -21.13 0.62
CA TYR A 546 4.25 -21.90 1.82
C TYR A 546 3.12 -22.86 2.20
N GLY A 547 3.46 -24.10 2.53
CA GLY A 547 2.52 -25.17 2.83
C GLY A 547 2.24 -26.10 1.65
N GLN A 548 2.66 -25.76 0.43
CA GLN A 548 2.51 -26.61 -0.74
C GLN A 548 3.43 -27.83 -0.62
N SER A 549 2.86 -29.02 -0.79
CA SER A 549 3.62 -30.28 -0.87
C SER A 549 4.30 -30.41 -2.23
N LEU A 550 5.58 -30.75 -2.23
CA LEU A 550 6.39 -30.96 -3.43
C LEU A 550 6.76 -32.43 -3.57
N GLY A 551 6.67 -32.95 -4.78
CA GLY A 551 7.19 -34.28 -5.12
C GLY A 551 8.74 -34.31 -5.18
N GLY A 552 9.34 -35.51 -5.19
CA GLY A 552 10.79 -35.66 -5.28
C GLY A 552 11.37 -34.98 -6.51
N ASP A 553 10.78 -35.20 -7.68
CA ASP A 553 11.21 -34.62 -8.96
C ASP A 553 11.08 -33.09 -8.97
N GLU A 554 10.04 -32.55 -8.31
CA GLU A 554 9.84 -31.10 -8.19
C GLU A 554 10.90 -30.45 -7.29
N MET A 555 11.24 -31.10 -6.17
CA MET A 555 12.30 -30.63 -5.29
C MET A 555 13.66 -30.66 -6.00
N GLU A 556 13.97 -31.74 -6.71
CA GLU A 556 15.20 -31.87 -7.50
C GLU A 556 15.28 -30.79 -8.58
N ARG A 557 14.19 -30.53 -9.31
CA ARG A 557 14.10 -29.47 -10.30
C ARG A 557 14.39 -28.10 -9.69
N ILE A 558 13.73 -27.75 -8.56
CA ILE A 558 13.94 -26.47 -7.88
C ILE A 558 15.38 -26.31 -7.45
N VAL A 559 16.00 -27.36 -6.90
CA VAL A 559 17.39 -27.32 -6.48
C VAL A 559 18.32 -27.09 -7.67
N ASN A 560 18.15 -27.86 -8.74
CA ASN A 560 18.96 -27.75 -9.96
C ASN A 560 18.80 -26.37 -10.63
N GLU A 561 17.58 -25.86 -10.78
CA GLU A 561 17.31 -24.54 -11.36
C GLU A 561 17.86 -23.41 -10.47
N LEU A 562 17.77 -23.54 -9.14
CA LEU A 562 18.35 -22.56 -8.20
C LEU A 562 19.87 -22.46 -8.37
N PHE A 563 20.56 -23.61 -8.48
CA PHE A 563 22.02 -23.62 -8.67
C PHE A 563 22.45 -23.14 -10.07
N ALA A 564 21.54 -23.06 -11.03
CA ALA A 564 21.76 -22.42 -12.32
C ALA A 564 21.59 -20.90 -12.30
N CYS A 565 21.00 -20.33 -11.24
CA CYS A 565 20.81 -18.90 -11.10
C CYS A 565 22.12 -18.14 -10.85
N SER A 566 22.16 -16.86 -11.22
CA SER A 566 23.32 -16.00 -11.03
C SER A 566 23.67 -15.75 -9.55
N ASN A 567 22.66 -15.79 -8.67
CA ASN A 567 22.83 -15.66 -7.22
C ASN A 567 21.98 -16.71 -6.50
N VAL A 568 22.63 -17.70 -5.95
CA VAL A 568 22.01 -18.86 -5.27
C VAL A 568 21.62 -18.54 -3.82
N ASN A 569 22.33 -17.60 -3.18
CA ASN A 569 22.25 -17.39 -1.74
C ASN A 569 21.18 -16.41 -1.31
N TYR A 570 20.82 -15.44 -2.17
CA TYR A 570 19.91 -14.35 -1.81
C TYR A 570 18.84 -14.11 -2.88
N THR A 571 17.64 -13.83 -2.42
CA THR A 571 16.55 -13.33 -3.26
C THR A 571 16.90 -11.93 -3.81
N PRO A 572 16.22 -11.44 -4.86
CA PRO A 572 16.44 -10.09 -5.39
C PRO A 572 16.21 -8.97 -4.35
N ASP A 573 15.41 -9.23 -3.31
CA ASP A 573 15.17 -8.33 -2.18
C ASP A 573 16.08 -8.58 -0.96
N GLY A 574 17.16 -9.35 -1.14
CA GLY A 574 18.24 -9.50 -0.16
C GLY A 574 17.99 -10.51 0.97
N LYS A 575 16.97 -11.37 0.87
CA LYS A 575 16.69 -12.40 1.88
C LYS A 575 17.50 -13.68 1.60
N PRO A 576 18.04 -14.36 2.61
CA PRO A 576 18.78 -15.60 2.42
C PRO A 576 17.86 -16.72 1.91
N ILE A 577 18.33 -17.49 0.93
CA ILE A 577 17.63 -18.65 0.35
C ILE A 577 18.13 -19.93 0.99
N ILE A 578 19.44 -20.07 1.16
CA ILE A 578 20.13 -21.27 1.62
C ILE A 578 20.73 -21.02 3.00
N ALA A 579 20.62 -22.01 3.86
CA ALA A 579 21.37 -22.12 5.11
C ALA A 579 22.01 -23.50 5.19
N ILE A 580 23.24 -23.59 5.67
CA ILE A 580 23.94 -24.87 5.89
C ILE A 580 24.12 -25.06 7.39
N LEU A 581 23.67 -26.20 7.92
CA LEU A 581 23.93 -26.65 9.27
C LEU A 581 25.16 -27.59 9.20
N PRO A 582 26.34 -27.15 9.66
CA PRO A 582 27.56 -27.93 9.58
C PRO A 582 27.48 -29.26 10.35
N HIS A 583 28.18 -30.29 9.92
CA HIS A 583 28.25 -31.58 10.63
C HIS A 583 28.60 -31.41 12.12
N ARG A 584 29.58 -30.56 12.42
CA ARG A 584 30.01 -30.28 13.80
C ARG A 584 28.86 -29.81 14.68
N ASP A 585 28.00 -28.96 14.16
CA ASP A 585 26.90 -28.41 14.94
C ASP A 585 25.79 -29.46 15.16
N ILE A 586 25.63 -30.40 14.20
CA ILE A 586 24.74 -31.55 14.35
C ILE A 586 25.29 -32.50 15.40
N GLU A 587 26.61 -32.82 15.36
CA GLU A 587 27.27 -33.69 16.32
C GLU A 587 27.24 -33.15 17.75
N GLN A 588 27.38 -31.82 17.91
CA GLN A 588 27.25 -31.17 19.21
C GLN A 588 25.85 -31.35 19.85
N LEU A 589 24.79 -31.42 19.05
CA LEU A 589 23.44 -31.70 19.55
C LEU A 589 23.30 -33.08 20.19
N PHE A 590 24.16 -34.05 19.78
CA PHE A 590 24.20 -35.41 20.31
C PHE A 590 25.30 -35.61 21.37
N GLY A 591 25.97 -34.53 21.80
CA GLY A 591 27.00 -34.59 22.82
C GLY A 591 28.35 -35.21 22.34
N ALA A 592 28.54 -35.30 21.04
CA ALA A 592 29.82 -35.68 20.48
C ALA A 592 30.85 -34.56 20.71
N ILE A 593 31.94 -34.83 21.41
CA ILE A 593 33.05 -33.90 21.59
C ILE A 593 33.83 -33.90 20.26
N PRO A 594 34.09 -32.74 19.65
CA PRO A 594 34.94 -32.71 18.45
C PRO A 594 36.34 -33.16 18.80
N GLU A 595 36.86 -34.16 18.06
CA GLU A 595 38.27 -34.56 18.07
C GLU A 595 39.17 -33.42 17.56
#